data_95500f4353b5369391345cca54ece8a3
#
_entry.id   95500f4353b5369391345cca54ece8a3
#
_cell.length_a   1.000
_cell.length_b   1.000
_cell.length_c   1.000
_cell.angle_alpha   90.00
_cell.angle_beta   90.00
_cell.angle_gamma   90.00
#
_symmetry.space_group_name_H-M   'P 1'
#
loop_
_entity.id
_entity.type
_entity.pdbx_description
1 polymer ?
#
loop_
_entity_poly.entity_id
_entity_poly.type
_entity_poly.pdbx_seq_one_letter_code
_entity_poly.pdbx_strand_id
1 'polypeptide(L)'
;TGSKIITNQSGFNWLDKLKDKDGNYILQKDPTQPTRRLLFGSYPVRVVSNRTIKNSAGKVPLYCGNFKEALVLFDRENMTIDISAEAGDLWSKDQTGIKVRERLDCQIIDDCAVVKAEIPATAISEPARKYRRSQLEALSIEEIKKIATEKSYSITKETKAEIIEEFLKAQKG
;
A
#
# COMPACT_ATOMS: atom_id res chain seq x y z
N THR A 1 -11.40 -23.80 -3.09
CA THR A 1 -10.79 -22.98 -2.04
C THR A 1 -10.85 -21.53 -2.45
N GLY A 2 -11.67 -20.72 -1.74
CA GLY A 2 -11.91 -19.30 -2.04
C GLY A 2 -10.87 -18.34 -1.45
N SER A 3 -9.75 -18.85 -0.94
CA SER A 3 -8.74 -18.06 -0.28
C SER A 3 -8.03 -17.08 -1.22
N LYS A 4 -7.84 -15.85 -0.75
CA LYS A 4 -7.17 -14.75 -1.47
C LYS A 4 -6.19 -14.06 -0.55
N ILE A 5 -5.23 -13.40 -1.16
CA ILE A 5 -4.29 -12.54 -0.45
C ILE A 5 -4.62 -11.09 -0.79
N ILE A 6 -4.76 -10.26 0.24
CA ILE A 6 -4.96 -8.81 0.09
C ILE A 6 -3.79 -8.10 0.76
N THR A 7 -3.17 -7.18 0.05
CA THR A 7 -2.10 -6.34 0.56
C THR A 7 -2.14 -4.97 -0.09
N ASN A 8 -1.37 -4.04 0.44
CA ASN A 8 -1.20 -2.72 -0.17
C ASN A 8 -0.06 -2.72 -1.21
N GLN A 9 0.19 -1.57 -1.84
CA GLN A 9 1.22 -1.42 -2.86
C GLN A 9 2.62 -1.76 -2.34
N SER A 10 2.93 -1.40 -1.09
CA SER A 10 4.22 -1.69 -0.48
C SER A 10 4.44 -3.19 -0.26
N GLY A 11 3.40 -3.90 0.20
CA GLY A 11 3.43 -5.35 0.36
C GLY A 11 3.52 -6.09 -0.97
N PHE A 12 2.83 -5.59 -2.00
CA PHE A 12 2.96 -6.14 -3.34
C PHE A 12 4.38 -6.03 -3.89
N ASN A 13 5.03 -4.87 -3.74
CA ASN A 13 6.43 -4.68 -4.14
C ASN A 13 7.39 -5.64 -3.42
N TRP A 14 7.10 -5.95 -2.16
CA TRP A 14 7.88 -6.92 -1.41
C TRP A 14 7.67 -8.34 -1.93
N LEU A 15 6.42 -8.75 -2.17
CA LEU A 15 6.09 -10.06 -2.74
C LEU A 15 6.69 -10.26 -4.13
N ASP A 16 6.73 -9.20 -4.95
CA ASP A 16 7.27 -9.26 -6.32
C ASP A 16 8.79 -9.47 -6.37
N LYS A 17 9.50 -9.15 -5.28
CA LYS A 17 10.95 -9.34 -5.15
C LYS A 17 11.33 -10.71 -4.57
N LEU A 18 10.37 -11.44 -3.99
CA LEU A 18 10.64 -12.73 -3.38
C LEU A 18 10.97 -13.78 -4.42
N LYS A 19 12.06 -14.49 -4.15
CA LYS A 19 12.53 -15.61 -4.96
C LYS A 19 12.65 -16.85 -4.09
N ASP A 20 12.50 -18.01 -4.71
CA ASP A 20 12.82 -19.31 -4.10
C ASP A 20 14.33 -19.57 -4.10
N LYS A 21 14.73 -20.75 -3.59
CA LYS A 21 16.15 -21.16 -3.55
C LYS A 21 16.77 -21.32 -4.94
N ASP A 22 15.95 -21.56 -5.96
CA ASP A 22 16.36 -21.75 -7.35
C ASP A 22 16.38 -20.45 -8.13
N GLY A 23 16.03 -19.31 -7.49
CA GLY A 23 16.03 -17.97 -8.08
C GLY A 23 14.76 -17.61 -8.84
N ASN A 24 13.72 -18.46 -8.83
CA ASN A 24 12.45 -18.18 -9.48
C ASN A 24 11.59 -17.26 -8.63
N TYR A 25 10.84 -16.35 -9.27
CA TYR A 25 9.90 -15.49 -8.57
C TYR A 25 8.71 -16.29 -8.03
N ILE A 26 8.41 -16.11 -6.75
CA ILE A 26 7.27 -16.77 -6.07
C ILE A 26 5.94 -16.19 -6.55
N LEU A 27 5.93 -14.88 -6.92
CA LEU A 27 4.77 -14.21 -7.47
C LEU A 27 4.75 -14.37 -9.00
N GLN A 28 3.79 -15.16 -9.49
CA GLN A 28 3.67 -15.50 -10.90
C GLN A 28 2.52 -14.74 -11.58
N LYS A 29 2.63 -14.53 -12.89
CA LYS A 29 1.52 -14.03 -13.70
C LYS A 29 0.52 -15.16 -13.97
N ASP A 30 -0.76 -14.84 -13.88
CA ASP A 30 -1.81 -15.76 -14.28
C ASP A 30 -1.78 -15.89 -15.83
N PRO A 31 -1.61 -17.10 -16.39
CA PRO A 31 -1.59 -17.28 -17.83
C PRO A 31 -2.91 -16.94 -18.50
N THR A 32 -4.04 -17.04 -17.75
CA THR A 32 -5.38 -16.73 -18.27
C THR A 32 -5.75 -15.25 -18.15
N GLN A 33 -5.17 -14.55 -17.17
CA GLN A 33 -5.45 -13.14 -16.89
C GLN A 33 -4.15 -12.37 -16.61
N PRO A 34 -3.56 -11.68 -17.59
CA PRO A 34 -2.25 -11.02 -17.45
C PRO A 34 -2.15 -9.98 -16.32
N THR A 35 -3.28 -9.37 -15.93
CA THR A 35 -3.36 -8.39 -14.84
C THR A 35 -3.39 -9.02 -13.46
N ARG A 36 -3.69 -10.33 -13.38
CA ARG A 36 -3.77 -11.07 -12.12
C ARG A 36 -2.42 -11.64 -11.73
N ARG A 37 -2.10 -11.59 -10.45
CA ARG A 37 -0.93 -12.24 -9.88
C ARG A 37 -1.34 -13.36 -8.96
N LEU A 38 -0.59 -14.46 -9.02
CA LEU A 38 -0.79 -15.65 -8.20
C LEU A 38 0.46 -15.86 -7.34
N LEU A 39 0.28 -16.00 -6.04
CA LEU A 39 1.34 -16.44 -5.15
C LEU A 39 1.38 -17.97 -5.14
N PHE A 40 2.56 -18.55 -5.32
CA PHE A 40 2.75 -20.00 -5.47
C PHE A 40 1.85 -20.64 -6.55
N GLY A 41 1.51 -19.91 -7.61
CA GLY A 41 0.66 -20.40 -8.69
C GLY A 41 -0.81 -20.68 -8.32
N SER A 42 -1.21 -20.49 -7.05
CA SER A 42 -2.53 -20.90 -6.55
C SER A 42 -3.34 -19.77 -5.92
N TYR A 43 -2.69 -18.87 -5.17
CA TYR A 43 -3.40 -17.86 -4.38
C TYR A 43 -3.41 -16.51 -5.09
N PRO A 44 -4.60 -16.02 -5.50
CA PRO A 44 -4.70 -14.72 -6.16
C PRO A 44 -4.39 -13.57 -5.19
N VAL A 45 -3.50 -12.69 -5.62
CA VAL A 45 -3.10 -11.49 -4.87
C VAL A 45 -3.90 -10.30 -5.36
N ARG A 46 -4.57 -9.61 -4.43
CA ARG A 46 -5.30 -8.36 -4.65
C ARG A 46 -4.52 -7.21 -4.03
N VAL A 47 -4.23 -6.22 -4.84
CA VAL A 47 -3.51 -5.01 -4.41
C VAL A 47 -4.50 -3.90 -4.16
N VAL A 48 -4.39 -3.27 -3.01
CA VAL A 48 -5.22 -2.14 -2.60
C VAL A 48 -4.34 -0.91 -2.39
N SER A 49 -4.91 0.28 -2.54
CA SER A 49 -4.18 1.53 -2.32
C SER A 49 -3.63 1.63 -0.88
N ASN A 50 -2.44 2.20 -0.73
CA ASN A 50 -1.86 2.53 0.58
C ASN A 50 -2.73 3.52 1.39
N ARG A 51 -3.67 4.22 0.74
CA ARG A 51 -4.66 5.08 1.43
C ARG A 51 -5.73 4.27 2.13
N THR A 52 -6.14 3.13 1.55
CA THR A 52 -7.17 2.24 2.08
C THR A 52 -6.59 1.33 3.15
N ILE A 53 -5.47 0.68 2.86
CA ILE A 53 -4.74 -0.16 3.82
C ILE A 53 -3.40 0.52 4.12
N LYS A 54 -3.35 1.23 5.23
CA LYS A 54 -2.16 1.98 5.65
C LYS A 54 -1.12 1.05 6.29
N ASN A 55 0.15 1.39 6.13
CA ASN A 55 1.21 0.80 6.92
C ASN A 55 1.08 1.25 8.38
N SER A 56 1.27 0.36 9.33
CA SER A 56 1.20 0.65 10.76
C SER A 56 2.54 0.38 11.42
N ALA A 57 3.06 1.35 12.18
CA ALA A 57 4.31 1.23 12.95
C ALA A 57 5.50 0.67 12.13
N GLY A 58 5.65 1.09 10.89
CA GLY A 58 6.72 0.59 10.01
C GLY A 58 6.53 -0.86 9.53
N LYS A 59 5.31 -1.40 9.66
CA LYS A 59 4.96 -2.73 9.17
C LYS A 59 3.90 -2.64 8.08
N VAL A 60 3.97 -3.55 7.12
CA VAL A 60 3.03 -3.64 6.01
C VAL A 60 2.08 -4.81 6.26
N PRO A 61 0.77 -4.56 6.23
CA PRO A 61 -0.22 -5.60 6.47
C PRO A 61 -0.42 -6.50 5.24
N LEU A 62 -0.55 -7.79 5.51
CA LEU A 62 -0.90 -8.83 4.55
C LEU A 62 -2.07 -9.62 5.14
N TYR A 63 -3.18 -9.68 4.42
CA TYR A 63 -4.34 -10.46 4.83
C TYR A 63 -4.47 -11.67 3.92
N CYS A 64 -4.59 -12.85 4.51
CA CYS A 64 -4.71 -14.13 3.79
C CYS A 64 -5.89 -14.92 4.33
N GLY A 65 -6.78 -15.36 3.46
CA GLY A 65 -7.91 -16.18 3.88
C GLY A 65 -9.10 -16.16 2.94
N ASN A 66 -10.21 -16.75 3.40
CA ASN A 66 -11.48 -16.77 2.70
C ASN A 66 -12.40 -15.65 3.20
N PHE A 67 -12.33 -14.50 2.54
CA PHE A 67 -13.09 -13.31 2.92
C PHE A 67 -14.60 -13.47 2.79
N LYS A 68 -15.07 -14.45 2.01
CA LYS A 68 -16.52 -14.72 1.88
C LYS A 68 -17.11 -15.40 3.12
N GLU A 69 -16.28 -16.17 3.82
CA GLU A 69 -16.68 -16.82 5.06
C GLU A 69 -16.44 -15.88 6.26
N ALA A 70 -15.40 -15.05 6.18
CA ALA A 70 -15.06 -14.12 7.26
C ALA A 70 -16.05 -12.97 7.41
N LEU A 71 -16.57 -12.42 6.30
CA LEU A 71 -17.30 -11.16 6.27
C LEU A 71 -18.66 -11.33 5.62
N VAL A 72 -19.69 -10.79 6.28
CA VAL A 72 -21.04 -10.67 5.70
C VAL A 72 -21.45 -9.22 5.66
N LEU A 73 -21.91 -8.80 4.49
CA LEU A 73 -22.53 -7.51 4.26
C LEU A 73 -24.04 -7.66 4.40
N PHE A 74 -24.61 -6.97 5.38
CA PHE A 74 -26.06 -6.90 5.57
C PHE A 74 -26.58 -5.66 4.89
N ASP A 75 -27.33 -5.86 3.81
CA ASP A 75 -28.11 -4.82 3.16
C ASP A 75 -29.48 -4.75 3.84
N ARG A 76 -29.67 -3.77 4.72
CA ARG A 76 -30.89 -3.62 5.51
C ARG A 76 -31.98 -2.83 4.78
N GLU A 77 -31.58 -1.88 3.95
CA GLU A 77 -32.48 -1.03 3.20
C GLU A 77 -31.85 -0.70 1.85
N ASN A 78 -32.49 -1.13 0.78
CA ASN A 78 -32.08 -0.80 -0.57
C ASN A 78 -32.05 0.73 -0.76
N MET A 79 -31.22 1.19 -1.67
CA MET A 79 -31.10 2.60 -1.99
C MET A 79 -32.47 3.20 -2.35
N THR A 80 -32.92 4.19 -1.57
CA THR A 80 -34.12 4.98 -1.84
C THR A 80 -33.72 6.39 -2.23
N ILE A 81 -34.40 6.94 -3.22
CA ILE A 81 -34.20 8.32 -3.70
C ILE A 81 -35.51 9.08 -3.54
N ASP A 82 -35.51 10.06 -2.65
CA ASP A 82 -36.65 10.94 -2.41
C ASP A 82 -36.34 12.32 -3.02
N ILE A 83 -37.25 12.87 -3.79
CA ILE A 83 -37.12 14.20 -4.37
C ILE A 83 -38.24 15.08 -3.83
N SER A 84 -37.91 16.25 -3.28
CA SER A 84 -38.89 17.18 -2.75
C SER A 84 -38.45 18.63 -2.97
N ALA A 85 -39.40 19.48 -3.36
CA ALA A 85 -39.24 20.91 -3.42
C ALA A 85 -39.75 21.62 -2.16
N GLU A 86 -40.49 20.92 -1.30
CA GLU A 86 -41.21 21.48 -0.14
C GLU A 86 -40.56 21.16 1.19
N ALA A 87 -39.53 20.30 1.23
CA ALA A 87 -38.90 19.85 2.46
C ALA A 87 -38.06 20.96 3.11
N GLY A 88 -38.36 21.35 4.34
CA GLY A 88 -37.63 22.35 5.09
C GLY A 88 -37.69 23.76 4.41
N ASP A 89 -36.52 24.37 4.21
CA ASP A 89 -36.40 25.74 3.62
C ASP A 89 -36.35 25.74 2.08
N LEU A 90 -36.52 24.60 1.43
CA LEU A 90 -36.31 24.48 -0.03
C LEU A 90 -37.27 25.32 -0.84
N TRP A 91 -38.53 25.41 -0.41
CA TRP A 91 -39.55 26.25 -1.04
C TRP A 91 -39.19 27.77 -1.04
N SER A 92 -38.71 28.25 0.11
CA SER A 92 -38.35 29.67 0.25
C SER A 92 -37.10 30.06 -0.54
N LYS A 93 -36.28 29.05 -0.93
CA LYS A 93 -35.02 29.24 -1.68
C LYS A 93 -35.13 28.85 -3.15
N ASP A 94 -36.33 28.48 -3.61
CA ASP A 94 -36.57 27.97 -4.98
C ASP A 94 -35.59 26.80 -5.35
N GLN A 95 -35.45 25.82 -4.43
CA GLN A 95 -34.55 24.70 -4.57
C GLN A 95 -35.28 23.37 -4.51
N THR A 96 -34.78 22.38 -5.24
CA THR A 96 -35.22 20.99 -5.14
C THR A 96 -34.16 20.18 -4.41
N GLY A 97 -34.58 19.50 -3.35
CA GLY A 97 -33.73 18.62 -2.56
C GLY A 97 -33.82 17.18 -3.06
N ILE A 98 -32.68 16.52 -3.19
CA ILE A 98 -32.57 15.09 -3.47
C ILE A 98 -32.00 14.43 -2.24
N LYS A 99 -32.74 13.48 -1.65
CA LYS A 99 -32.30 12.69 -0.50
C LYS A 99 -32.07 11.26 -0.95
N VAL A 100 -30.82 10.82 -0.83
CA VAL A 100 -30.45 9.41 -1.07
C VAL A 100 -30.18 8.73 0.26
N ARG A 101 -30.79 7.57 0.47
CA ARG A 101 -30.63 6.79 1.71
C ARG A 101 -30.38 5.34 1.38
N GLU A 102 -29.37 4.78 2.03
CA GLU A 102 -28.99 3.38 2.00
C GLU A 102 -28.54 2.96 3.39
N ARG A 103 -28.86 1.76 3.82
CA ARG A 103 -28.46 1.23 5.14
C ARG A 103 -27.77 -0.10 4.97
N LEU A 104 -26.45 -0.04 5.13
CA LEU A 104 -25.55 -1.19 5.06
C LEU A 104 -24.87 -1.40 6.42
N ASP A 105 -24.61 -2.66 6.75
CA ASP A 105 -23.76 -3.05 7.86
C ASP A 105 -22.83 -4.18 7.42
N CYS A 106 -21.61 -4.21 7.95
CA CYS A 106 -20.63 -5.25 7.64
C CYS A 106 -20.12 -5.85 8.94
N GLN A 107 -20.29 -7.15 9.11
CA GLN A 107 -19.86 -7.84 10.32
C GLN A 107 -18.93 -9.01 10.01
N ILE A 108 -18.01 -9.27 10.94
CA ILE A 108 -17.15 -10.44 10.94
C ILE A 108 -17.95 -11.58 11.57
N ILE A 109 -18.13 -12.67 10.83
CA ILE A 109 -18.82 -13.88 11.33
C ILE A 109 -17.80 -14.92 11.77
N ASP A 110 -16.72 -15.09 10.99
CA ASP A 110 -15.64 -16.03 11.31
C ASP A 110 -14.30 -15.29 11.28
N ASP A 111 -13.76 -15.04 12.45
CA ASP A 111 -12.46 -14.39 12.63
C ASP A 111 -11.28 -15.32 12.30
N CYS A 112 -11.50 -16.64 12.34
CA CYS A 112 -10.49 -17.64 11.97
C CYS A 112 -10.33 -17.81 10.47
N ALA A 113 -11.30 -17.37 9.66
CA ALA A 113 -11.27 -17.52 8.20
C ALA A 113 -10.24 -16.61 7.51
N VAL A 114 -9.75 -15.57 8.19
CA VAL A 114 -8.75 -14.62 7.67
C VAL A 114 -7.65 -14.39 8.70
N VAL A 115 -6.41 -14.54 8.25
CA VAL A 115 -5.21 -14.28 9.06
C VAL A 115 -4.55 -12.99 8.60
N LYS A 116 -4.21 -12.11 9.55
CA LYS A 116 -3.39 -10.92 9.33
C LYS A 116 -1.94 -11.24 9.63
N ALA A 117 -1.07 -11.09 8.65
CA ALA A 117 0.37 -11.09 8.81
C ALA A 117 0.93 -9.67 8.66
N GLU A 118 2.04 -9.38 9.33
CA GLU A 118 2.71 -8.08 9.26
C GLU A 118 4.16 -8.27 8.78
N ILE A 119 4.49 -7.63 7.67
CA ILE A 119 5.83 -7.65 7.09
C ILE A 119 6.61 -6.46 7.64
N PRO A 120 7.80 -6.66 8.28
CA PRO A 120 8.61 -5.55 8.77
C PRO A 120 9.04 -4.62 7.63
N ALA A 121 9.03 -3.31 7.87
CA ALA A 121 9.44 -2.32 6.87
C ALA A 121 10.90 -2.48 6.42
N THR A 122 11.76 -3.00 7.30
CA THR A 122 13.15 -3.36 6.98
C THR A 122 13.26 -4.43 5.89
N ALA A 123 12.27 -5.33 5.80
CA ALA A 123 12.19 -6.32 4.71
C ALA A 123 11.70 -5.69 3.38
N ILE A 124 11.09 -4.51 3.46
CA ILE A 124 10.49 -3.79 2.32
C ILE A 124 11.41 -2.65 1.87
N SER A 125 12.58 -2.46 2.53
CA SER A 125 13.50 -1.41 2.14
C SER A 125 13.70 -1.46 0.62
N GLU A 126 13.26 -0.39 -0.03
CA GLU A 126 13.59 -0.17 -1.45
C GLU A 126 15.10 -0.38 -1.59
N PRO A 127 15.57 -0.97 -2.69
CA PRO A 127 16.99 -0.99 -2.98
C PRO A 127 17.45 0.46 -2.85
N ALA A 128 18.39 0.69 -1.93
CA ALA A 128 18.77 2.01 -1.47
C ALA A 128 18.85 2.94 -2.66
N ARG A 129 17.97 3.96 -2.71
CA ARG A 129 17.89 4.91 -3.82
C ARG A 129 19.29 5.40 -4.10
N LYS A 130 19.87 4.98 -5.23
CA LYS A 130 21.20 5.44 -5.63
C LYS A 130 21.04 6.87 -6.15
N TYR A 131 21.58 7.80 -5.40
CA TYR A 131 21.58 9.19 -5.80
C TYR A 131 22.63 9.41 -6.90
N ARG A 132 22.26 10.16 -7.94
CA ARG A 132 23.19 10.63 -8.95
C ARG A 132 23.83 11.94 -8.50
N ARG A 133 25.04 12.24 -8.96
CA ARG A 133 25.76 13.46 -8.62
C ARG A 133 24.91 14.72 -8.82
N SER A 134 24.22 14.83 -9.96
CA SER A 134 23.32 15.95 -10.26
C SER A 134 22.17 16.14 -9.28
N GLN A 135 21.68 15.07 -8.67
CA GLN A 135 20.61 15.10 -7.66
C GLN A 135 21.16 15.61 -6.32
N LEU A 136 22.36 15.20 -5.95
CA LEU A 136 23.03 15.66 -4.73
C LEU A 136 23.48 17.12 -4.84
N GLU A 137 23.88 17.57 -6.02
CA GLU A 137 24.23 18.97 -6.28
C GLU A 137 23.03 19.91 -6.13
N ALA A 138 21.80 19.43 -6.40
CA ALA A 138 20.57 20.20 -6.21
C ALA A 138 20.12 20.33 -4.74
N LEU A 139 20.64 19.50 -3.84
CA LEU A 139 20.29 19.51 -2.41
C LEU A 139 21.22 20.43 -1.61
N SER A 140 20.75 20.87 -0.43
CA SER A 140 21.58 21.58 0.54
C SER A 140 22.54 20.62 1.26
N ILE A 141 23.60 21.17 1.87
CA ILE A 141 24.57 20.37 2.65
C ILE A 141 23.87 19.65 3.81
N GLU A 142 22.93 20.33 4.47
CA GLU A 142 22.16 19.77 5.60
C GLU A 142 21.30 18.58 5.17
N GLU A 143 20.63 18.69 4.02
CA GLU A 143 19.82 17.61 3.48
C GLU A 143 20.67 16.40 3.08
N ILE A 144 21.85 16.63 2.48
CA ILE A 144 22.77 15.52 2.13
C ILE A 144 23.28 14.81 3.40
N LYS A 145 23.63 15.55 4.45
CA LYS A 145 24.05 14.99 5.73
C LYS A 145 22.93 14.21 6.41
N LYS A 146 21.69 14.72 6.36
CA LYS A 146 20.51 14.01 6.88
C LYS A 146 20.27 12.68 6.16
N ILE A 147 20.30 12.68 4.84
CA ILE A 147 20.16 11.46 4.02
C ILE A 147 21.31 10.47 4.30
N ALA A 148 22.53 10.97 4.50
CA ALA A 148 23.67 10.13 4.84
C ALA A 148 23.50 9.45 6.20
N THR A 149 23.01 10.17 7.20
CA THR A 149 22.73 9.64 8.54
C THR A 149 21.63 8.57 8.48
N GLU A 150 20.57 8.81 7.73
CA GLU A 150 19.50 7.82 7.51
C GLU A 150 20.02 6.53 6.83
N LYS A 151 21.04 6.65 5.99
CA LYS A 151 21.66 5.51 5.30
C LYS A 151 22.89 4.94 6.03
N SER A 152 23.21 5.43 7.22
CA SER A 152 24.39 5.04 8.00
C SER A 152 25.71 5.26 7.27
N TYR A 153 25.78 6.27 6.40
CA TYR A 153 27.02 6.67 5.75
C TYR A 153 27.79 7.65 6.65
N SER A 154 29.06 7.38 6.92
CA SER A 154 29.94 8.29 7.63
C SER A 154 30.46 9.37 6.68
N ILE A 155 30.05 10.63 6.90
CA ILE A 155 30.54 11.79 6.16
C ILE A 155 31.33 12.67 7.12
N THR A 156 32.59 12.89 6.80
CA THR A 156 33.55 13.65 7.62
C THR A 156 33.92 14.99 7.01
N LYS A 157 33.62 15.20 5.75
CA LYS A 157 33.99 16.39 5.00
C LYS A 157 33.02 17.56 5.21
N GLU A 158 33.49 18.78 4.94
CA GLU A 158 32.75 20.03 5.17
C GLU A 158 32.31 20.71 3.87
N THR A 159 33.11 20.60 2.81
CA THR A 159 32.75 21.21 1.52
C THR A 159 31.74 20.38 0.73
N LYS A 160 30.77 21.06 0.10
CA LYS A 160 29.69 20.37 -0.64
C LYS A 160 30.19 19.37 -1.67
N ALA A 161 31.27 19.72 -2.41
CA ALA A 161 31.82 18.85 -3.44
C ALA A 161 32.44 17.57 -2.85
N GLU A 162 33.19 17.69 -1.75
CA GLU A 162 33.80 16.55 -1.06
C GLU A 162 32.76 15.67 -0.35
N ILE A 163 31.71 16.26 0.21
CA ILE A 163 30.57 15.54 0.79
C ILE A 163 29.88 14.68 -0.26
N ILE A 164 29.66 15.22 -1.45
CA ILE A 164 29.04 14.48 -2.55
C ILE A 164 29.93 13.31 -3.01
N GLU A 165 31.23 13.52 -3.11
CA GLU A 165 32.16 12.44 -3.47
C GLU A 165 32.22 11.33 -2.42
N GLU A 166 32.30 11.70 -1.13
CA GLU A 166 32.29 10.76 -0.01
C GLU A 166 30.97 9.97 0.03
N PHE A 167 29.82 10.65 -0.18
CA PHE A 167 28.52 10.02 -0.27
C PHE A 167 28.43 9.02 -1.44
N LEU A 168 28.88 9.40 -2.63
CA LEU A 168 28.88 8.53 -3.81
C LEU A 168 29.84 7.34 -3.66
N LYS A 169 30.94 7.50 -2.93
CA LYS A 169 31.88 6.44 -2.62
C LYS A 169 31.28 5.44 -1.63
N ALA A 170 30.63 5.95 -0.57
CA ALA A 170 29.91 5.12 0.40
C ALA A 170 28.71 4.38 -0.21
N GLN A 171 28.10 4.93 -1.27
CA GLN A 171 26.99 4.29 -1.99
C GLN A 171 27.44 3.13 -2.89
N LYS A 172 28.74 3.04 -3.25
CA LYS A 172 29.29 2.00 -4.14
C LYS A 172 29.82 0.77 -3.38
N GLY A 173 30.12 0.92 -2.10
CA GLY A 173 30.56 -0.18 -1.22
C GLY A 173 29.37 -0.91 -0.63
#